data_e91c534793ee12a44a7b833ddada9796
#
_entry.id   e91c534793ee12a44a7b833ddada9796
#
_cell.length_a   1.000
_cell.length_b   1.000
_cell.length_c   1.000
_cell.angle_alpha   90.00
_cell.angle_beta   90.00
_cell.angle_gamma   90.00
#
_symmetry.space_group_name_H-M   'P 1'
#
loop_
_entity.id
_entity.type
_entity.pdbx_description
1 polymer ?
#
loop_
_entity_poly.entity_id
_entity_poly.type
_entity_poly.pdbx_seq_one_letter_code
_entity_poly.pdbx_strand_id
1 'polypeptide(L)' 'MSIYNKLSELGIELPPVSVPAAAYVPFVQTGKLVFLSGHIAKQNGQVWAGQLGKTMNTAEGKAAARVVAID' A
#
# COMPACT_ATOMS: atom_id res chain seq x y z
N MET A 1 -18.62 -12.78 8.45
CA MET A 1 -18.11 -12.08 7.27
C MET A 1 -16.59 -12.09 7.31
N SER A 2 -15.94 -12.53 6.27
CA SER A 2 -14.49 -12.54 6.21
C SER A 2 -13.97 -11.22 5.61
N ILE A 3 -12.70 -10.92 5.90
CA ILE A 3 -12.01 -9.77 5.32
C ILE A 3 -11.95 -9.91 3.79
N TYR A 4 -11.77 -11.13 3.29
CA TYR A 4 -11.70 -11.37 1.85
C TYR A 4 -13.02 -11.07 1.15
N ASN A 5 -14.16 -11.38 1.79
CA ASN A 5 -15.47 -11.03 1.25
C ASN A 5 -15.63 -9.50 1.16
N LYS A 6 -15.15 -8.78 2.18
CA LYS A 6 -15.22 -7.32 2.21
C LYS A 6 -14.37 -6.70 1.11
N LEU A 7 -13.17 -7.21 0.89
CA LEU A 7 -12.29 -6.74 -0.17
C LEU A 7 -12.91 -6.96 -1.55
N SER A 8 -13.51 -8.12 -1.77
CA SER A 8 -14.20 -8.43 -3.01
C SER A 8 -15.38 -7.48 -3.25
N GLU A 9 -16.15 -7.20 -2.20
CA GLU A 9 -17.27 -6.27 -2.23
C GLU A 9 -16.85 -4.85 -2.62
N LEU A 10 -15.68 -4.42 -2.16
CA LEU A 10 -15.12 -3.10 -2.47
C LEU A 10 -14.37 -3.06 -3.79
N GLY A 11 -14.23 -4.19 -4.49
CA GLY A 11 -13.50 -4.26 -5.74
C GLY A 11 -11.99 -4.12 -5.56
N ILE A 12 -11.46 -4.52 -4.41
CA ILE A 12 -10.05 -4.42 -4.10
C ILE A 12 -9.37 -5.77 -4.32
N GLU A 13 -8.35 -5.79 -5.19
CA GLU A 13 -7.48 -6.94 -5.37
C GLU A 13 -6.18 -6.69 -4.64
N LEU A 14 -5.79 -7.63 -3.77
CA LEU A 14 -4.51 -7.53 -3.08
C LEU A 14 -3.40 -7.97 -4.03
N PRO A 15 -2.35 -7.14 -4.21
CA PRO A 15 -1.22 -7.53 -5.04
C PRO A 15 -0.40 -8.62 -4.34
N PRO A 16 0.45 -9.35 -5.10
CA PRO A 16 1.39 -10.28 -4.50
C PRO A 16 2.31 -9.55 -3.53
N VAL A 17 2.72 -10.24 -2.46
CA VAL A 17 3.67 -9.67 -1.51
C VAL A 17 4.98 -9.39 -2.23
N SER A 18 5.42 -8.14 -2.21
CA SER A 18 6.67 -7.75 -2.87
C SER A 18 7.85 -7.84 -1.90
N VAL A 19 9.06 -7.97 -2.49
CA VAL A 19 10.30 -7.95 -1.72
C VAL A 19 10.54 -6.50 -1.28
N PRO A 20 10.82 -6.25 0.03
CA PRO A 20 11.14 -4.91 0.49
C PRO A 20 12.37 -4.32 -0.22
N ALA A 21 12.36 -3.00 -0.43
CA ALA A 21 13.45 -2.30 -1.09
C ALA A 21 14.72 -2.20 -0.23
N ALA A 22 14.62 -2.50 1.06
CA ALA A 22 15.73 -2.45 2.01
C ALA A 22 15.64 -3.64 2.98
N ALA A 23 16.60 -3.75 3.90
CA ALA A 23 16.65 -4.86 4.84
C ALA A 23 15.64 -4.67 5.98
N TYR A 24 14.35 -4.76 5.66
CA TYR A 24 13.28 -4.71 6.65
C TYR A 24 12.13 -5.62 6.23
N VAL A 25 11.27 -5.97 7.19
CA VAL A 25 10.08 -6.78 6.93
C VAL A 25 8.86 -5.87 6.77
N PRO A 26 7.83 -6.28 5.98
CA PRO A 26 6.65 -5.43 5.77
C PRO A 26 5.82 -5.24 7.04
N PHE A 27 5.81 -6.21 7.93
CA PHE A 27 5.07 -6.09 9.20
C PHE A 27 5.58 -7.11 10.21
N VAL A 28 5.27 -6.85 11.49
CA VAL A 28 5.55 -7.78 12.60
C VAL A 28 4.29 -7.88 13.45
N GLN A 29 3.92 -9.10 13.80
CA GLN A 29 2.78 -9.36 14.67
C GLN A 29 3.23 -9.82 16.05
N THR A 30 2.72 -9.18 17.10
CA THR A 30 2.98 -9.56 18.50
C THR A 30 1.63 -9.67 19.21
N GLY A 31 1.20 -10.90 19.53
CA GLY A 31 -0.11 -11.13 20.11
C GLY A 31 -1.21 -10.63 19.20
N LYS A 32 -1.99 -9.66 19.67
CA LYS A 32 -3.07 -9.04 18.89
C LYS A 32 -2.65 -7.73 18.22
N LEU A 33 -1.37 -7.35 18.31
CA LEU A 33 -0.84 -6.12 17.73
C LEU A 33 -0.06 -6.44 16.47
N VAL A 34 -0.22 -5.57 15.47
CA VAL A 34 0.53 -5.65 14.22
C VAL A 34 1.24 -4.31 14.03
N PHE A 35 2.56 -4.37 13.85
CA PHE A 35 3.38 -3.20 13.58
C PHE A 35 3.76 -3.20 12.11
N LEU A 36 3.35 -2.16 11.40
CA LEU A 36 3.65 -2.02 9.98
C LEU A 36 4.94 -1.24 9.79
N SER A 37 5.77 -1.69 8.85
CA SER A 37 6.93 -0.92 8.43
C SER A 37 6.56 0.10 7.36
N GLY A 38 7.54 0.79 6.79
CA GLY A 38 7.30 1.72 5.70
C GLY A 38 6.87 0.99 4.44
N HIS A 39 5.94 1.58 3.70
CA HIS A 39 5.45 1.05 2.44
C HIS A 39 5.54 2.13 1.37
N ILE A 40 5.76 1.72 0.13
CA ILE A 40 5.98 2.63 -0.99
C ILE A 40 4.87 2.41 -2.02
N ALA A 41 4.30 3.51 -2.54
CA ALA A 41 3.35 3.44 -3.64
C ALA A 41 4.04 2.95 -4.90
N LYS A 42 3.47 1.94 -5.54
CA LYS A 42 3.99 1.40 -6.80
C LYS A 42 2.88 1.34 -7.84
N GLN A 43 3.24 1.65 -9.06
CA GLN A 43 2.33 1.58 -10.19
C GLN A 43 3.04 0.84 -11.33
N ASN A 44 2.46 -0.28 -11.76
CA ASN A 44 3.04 -1.14 -12.81
C ASN A 44 4.49 -1.56 -12.50
N GLY A 45 4.76 -1.89 -11.22
CA GLY A 45 6.08 -2.33 -10.77
C GLY A 45 7.10 -1.21 -10.58
N GLN A 46 6.71 0.04 -10.81
CA GLN A 46 7.59 1.20 -10.65
C GLN A 46 7.15 2.04 -9.46
N VAL A 47 8.10 2.65 -8.76
CA VAL A 47 7.81 3.55 -7.66
C VAL A 47 7.06 4.76 -8.18
N TRP A 48 5.91 5.05 -7.58
CA TRP A 48 5.09 6.20 -7.92
C TRP A 48 5.42 7.33 -6.94
N ALA A 49 6.20 8.30 -7.38
CA ALA A 49 6.66 9.41 -6.54
C ALA A 49 6.36 10.74 -7.21
N GLY A 50 6.21 11.77 -6.37
CA GLY A 50 5.97 13.12 -6.85
C GLY A 50 5.78 14.08 -5.68
N GLN A 51 5.66 15.36 -6.01
CA GLN A 51 5.43 16.41 -5.02
C GLN A 51 4.07 17.03 -5.26
N LEU A 52 3.22 17.03 -4.23
CA LEU A 52 1.89 17.62 -4.31
C LEU A 52 1.96 19.11 -4.65
N GLY A 53 1.12 19.52 -5.59
CA GLY A 53 1.08 20.91 -6.03
C GLY A 53 2.16 21.27 -7.04
N LYS A 54 3.05 20.34 -7.39
CA LYS A 54 4.11 20.58 -8.35
C LYS A 54 4.13 19.53 -9.46
N THR A 55 4.47 18.27 -9.14
CA THR A 55 4.50 17.17 -10.10
C THR A 55 3.34 16.22 -9.93
N MET A 56 2.57 16.37 -8.85
CA MET A 56 1.46 15.50 -8.50
C MET A 56 0.32 16.34 -7.92
N ASN A 57 -0.89 16.18 -8.43
CA ASN A 57 -2.06 16.88 -7.88
C ASN A 57 -2.66 16.11 -6.70
N THR A 58 -3.65 16.72 -6.03
CA THR A 58 -4.30 16.11 -4.85
C THR A 58 -4.97 14.78 -5.18
N ALA A 59 -5.60 14.66 -6.33
CA ALA A 59 -6.25 13.41 -6.74
C ALA A 59 -5.24 12.30 -6.92
N GLU A 60 -4.09 12.59 -7.51
CA GLU A 60 -3.00 11.63 -7.68
C GLU A 60 -2.39 11.24 -6.32
N GLY A 61 -2.22 12.21 -5.42
CA GLY A 61 -1.75 11.95 -4.06
C GLY A 61 -2.69 11.03 -3.29
N LYS A 62 -3.98 11.23 -3.42
CA LYS A 62 -5.00 10.39 -2.81
C LYS A 62 -4.93 8.97 -3.35
N ALA A 63 -4.78 8.81 -4.67
CA ALA A 63 -4.66 7.50 -5.29
C ALA A 63 -3.37 6.80 -4.86
N ALA A 64 -2.26 7.52 -4.74
CA ALA A 64 -1.00 6.97 -4.24
C ALA A 64 -1.13 6.49 -2.80
N ALA A 65 -1.80 7.26 -1.95
CA ALA A 65 -2.05 6.88 -0.56
C ALA A 65 -2.88 5.61 -0.47
N ARG A 66 -3.88 5.45 -1.35
CA ARG A 66 -4.68 4.24 -1.41
C ARG A 66 -3.85 3.03 -1.80
N VAL A 67 -2.95 3.19 -2.77
CA VAL A 67 -2.03 2.12 -3.19
C VAL A 67 -1.14 1.70 -2.03
N VAL A 68 -0.60 2.64 -1.26
CA VAL A 68 0.20 2.36 -0.08
C VAL A 68 -0.61 1.59 0.96
N ALA A 69 -1.86 1.98 1.19
CA ALA A 69 -2.72 1.31 2.17
C ALA A 69 -3.04 -0.14 1.78
N ILE A 70 -3.12 -0.42 0.48
CA ILE A 70 -3.40 -1.77 -0.03
C ILE A 70 -2.12 -2.62 -0.02
N ASP A 71 -0.97 -1.98 -0.16
CA ASP A 71 0.31 -2.68 -0.15
C ASP A 71 0.57 -3.35 1.21
#